data_678d509d033c9d6dc7f81f368a571509
#
_entry.id   678d509d033c9d6dc7f81f368a571509
#
_cell.length_a   1.000
_cell.length_b   1.000
_cell.length_c   1.000
_cell.angle_alpha   90.00
_cell.angle_beta   90.00
_cell.angle_gamma   90.00
#
_symmetry.space_group_name_H-M   'P 1'
#
loop_
_entity.id
_entity.type
_entity.pdbx_description
1 polymer ?
#
loop_
_entity_poly.entity_id
_entity_poly.type
_entity_poly.pdbx_seq_one_letter_code
_entity_poly.pdbx_strand_id
1 'polypeptide(L)'
;MPTYSTADIRNIAWTGHTGCGKTTLVEALLHAAGAIGHTGQVEKGDTVSDFTDEEKEHRHSLFASMVNFDHQGKHINSIDTPGLPDFLGQTLTVLPAVETVAVVIDAATGIESITRRIMDRAADRKLCRMIVINKIDAENVDLPALLASIQETFGSECLPINLPSKNATAVVDVFSKTDGAADFSSVDEAHTAIIDQVVEVDEKLMEQYLEQGEVSPEQLHEPFEKALREGHLIPICFVAARPHLQPDKPVGVTELLDVLVNLAPSPLEGNPRPFSKRNDAAQDVRPDPDPNKHALAHVFNVRIDPFVGKLSAFRVHQGTITKDSQLFVGDPKQGESRKPFKVGHLFKLQGKDHTEIDRAIPGEIVAVAKVDEIHLDAVLHDSHDEDNVRLRPIELPKPMQGLAISPKRRGDEQKIADALAKMIEEDPTFSVTRDATTHETVIHGLGDLHLRVILEKLKNRYNVEVETKPPKIAYRETIQAKAEGHHRHKKQTGGAGQFGEVFLRVEPLPAGTGFEFSNDVFGGAIPGQFIPAIEKGIRQALEQGALAGYPIQDVKVSVYDGKHHPVDSKEVAFITAGKKAFLDAFFKAKPVLLEPMVNIEVTVPNAYMGDITGDLSG
;
A
#
# COMPACT_ATOMS: atom_id res chain seq x y z
N MET A 1 34.80 4.24 2.40
CA MET A 1 34.31 3.80 1.07
C MET A 1 33.70 2.44 1.27
N PRO A 2 32.57 2.08 0.63
CA PRO A 2 32.12 0.70 0.69
C PRO A 2 33.27 -0.20 0.20
N THR A 3 33.53 -1.25 0.93
CA THR A 3 34.58 -2.24 0.61
C THR A 3 34.11 -3.29 -0.39
N TYR A 4 32.85 -3.16 -0.87
CA TYR A 4 32.12 -4.07 -1.75
C TYR A 4 31.70 -3.38 -3.05
N SER A 5 31.45 -4.17 -4.07
CA SER A 5 30.93 -3.76 -5.39
C SER A 5 29.42 -4.09 -5.52
N THR A 6 28.81 -3.64 -6.61
CA THR A 6 27.40 -3.99 -6.92
C THR A 6 27.16 -5.51 -6.98
N ALA A 7 28.13 -6.31 -7.44
CA ALA A 7 28.07 -7.77 -7.46
C ALA A 7 28.05 -8.42 -6.06
N ASP A 8 28.49 -7.67 -5.05
CA ASP A 8 28.56 -8.16 -3.67
C ASP A 8 27.33 -7.79 -2.84
N ILE A 9 26.36 -7.06 -3.42
CA ILE A 9 25.13 -6.65 -2.73
C ILE A 9 24.06 -7.72 -2.88
N ARG A 10 23.29 -7.95 -1.82
CA ARG A 10 22.09 -8.79 -1.78
C ARG A 10 20.94 -8.00 -1.15
N ASN A 11 19.84 -7.84 -1.88
CA ASN A 11 18.67 -7.10 -1.39
C ASN A 11 17.51 -8.08 -1.19
N ILE A 12 17.05 -8.21 0.04
CA ILE A 12 16.10 -9.22 0.47
C ILE A 12 14.97 -8.58 1.26
N ALA A 13 13.72 -8.90 0.89
CA ALA A 13 12.53 -8.56 1.67
C ALA A 13 11.99 -9.80 2.37
N TRP A 14 11.87 -9.75 3.69
CA TRP A 14 11.24 -10.78 4.51
C TRP A 14 9.75 -10.53 4.58
N THR A 15 8.98 -11.41 4.00
CA THR A 15 7.54 -11.28 3.86
C THR A 15 6.84 -12.54 4.41
N GLY A 16 5.52 -12.51 4.50
CA GLY A 16 4.74 -13.64 5.01
C GLY A 16 3.70 -13.19 6.03
N HIS A 17 2.86 -14.10 6.47
CA HIS A 17 1.77 -13.79 7.38
C HIS A 17 2.27 -13.36 8.77
N THR A 18 1.39 -12.70 9.54
CA THR A 18 1.71 -12.33 10.93
C THR A 18 1.96 -13.57 11.78
N GLY A 19 2.90 -13.47 12.71
CA GLY A 19 3.21 -14.59 13.62
C GLY A 19 4.16 -15.66 13.05
N CYS A 20 4.46 -15.67 11.75
CA CYS A 20 5.39 -16.68 11.16
C CYS A 20 6.86 -16.49 11.59
N GLY A 21 7.20 -15.41 12.30
CA GLY A 21 8.52 -15.19 12.90
C GLY A 21 9.54 -14.47 12.02
N LYS A 22 9.11 -13.59 11.10
CA LYS A 22 9.99 -12.77 10.24
C LYS A 22 10.99 -11.96 11.04
N THR A 23 10.50 -11.11 11.93
CA THR A 23 11.33 -10.27 12.80
C THR A 23 12.30 -11.08 13.66
N THR A 24 11.83 -12.21 14.22
CA THR A 24 12.69 -13.14 14.98
C THR A 24 13.77 -13.76 14.08
N LEU A 25 13.45 -14.06 12.82
CA LEU A 25 14.42 -14.57 11.85
C LEU A 25 15.45 -13.50 11.48
N VAL A 26 15.02 -12.27 11.23
CA VAL A 26 15.91 -11.14 10.97
C VAL A 26 16.87 -10.90 12.15
N GLU A 27 16.39 -10.93 13.38
CA GLU A 27 17.23 -10.85 14.59
C GLU A 27 18.26 -11.98 14.66
N ALA A 28 17.83 -13.22 14.37
CA ALA A 28 18.74 -14.38 14.35
C ALA A 28 19.81 -14.27 13.26
N LEU A 29 19.47 -13.76 12.07
CA LEU A 29 20.42 -13.50 10.97
C LEU A 29 21.42 -12.40 11.33
N LEU A 30 20.95 -11.27 11.89
CA LEU A 30 21.82 -10.18 12.35
C LEU A 30 22.82 -10.66 13.41
N HIS A 31 22.35 -11.48 14.36
CA HIS A 31 23.21 -12.06 15.39
C HIS A 31 24.22 -13.06 14.83
N ALA A 32 23.76 -13.97 13.95
CA ALA A 32 24.64 -14.97 13.32
C ALA A 32 25.70 -14.32 12.42
N ALA A 33 25.36 -13.20 11.77
CA ALA A 33 26.32 -12.40 11.00
C ALA A 33 27.24 -11.51 11.88
N GLY A 34 27.02 -11.46 13.19
CA GLY A 34 27.79 -10.64 14.12
C GLY A 34 27.46 -9.14 14.08
N ALA A 35 26.37 -8.75 13.46
CA ALA A 35 25.93 -7.36 13.37
C ALA A 35 25.33 -6.83 14.68
N ILE A 36 24.79 -7.71 15.51
CA ILE A 36 24.28 -7.41 16.86
C ILE A 36 24.85 -8.39 17.88
N GLY A 37 25.02 -7.93 19.12
CA GLY A 37 25.64 -8.73 20.19
C GLY A 37 24.68 -9.70 20.87
N HIS A 38 23.35 -9.50 20.74
CA HIS A 38 22.30 -10.35 21.28
C HIS A 38 21.05 -10.24 20.40
N THR A 39 20.25 -11.28 20.38
CA THR A 39 18.95 -11.27 19.67
C THR A 39 17.88 -10.59 20.49
N GLY A 40 17.22 -9.58 19.92
CA GLY A 40 16.02 -8.98 20.49
C GLY A 40 14.81 -9.91 20.45
N GLN A 41 13.77 -9.55 21.18
CA GLN A 41 12.53 -10.31 21.28
C GLN A 41 11.34 -9.37 21.09
N VAL A 42 10.42 -9.72 20.22
CA VAL A 42 9.21 -8.93 19.93
C VAL A 42 8.41 -8.69 21.21
N GLU A 43 8.30 -9.73 22.07
CA GLU A 43 7.57 -9.66 23.34
C GLU A 43 8.18 -8.68 24.35
N LYS A 44 9.49 -8.44 24.24
CA LYS A 44 10.22 -7.47 25.10
C LYS A 44 10.30 -6.08 24.47
N GLY A 45 10.00 -5.95 23.17
CA GLY A 45 10.09 -4.69 22.43
C GLY A 45 11.53 -4.19 22.27
N ASP A 46 12.52 -5.10 22.19
CA ASP A 46 13.94 -4.80 22.09
C ASP A 46 14.58 -5.26 20.77
N THR A 47 13.76 -5.60 19.75
CA THR A 47 14.23 -5.94 18.41
C THR A 47 14.72 -4.70 17.65
N VAL A 48 15.63 -4.91 16.70
CA VAL A 48 16.15 -3.85 15.83
C VAL A 48 15.08 -3.35 14.86
N SER A 49 14.24 -4.25 14.35
CA SER A 49 13.22 -3.95 13.33
C SER A 49 11.99 -3.23 13.91
N ASP A 50 11.41 -3.76 14.99
CA ASP A 50 10.20 -3.21 15.63
C ASP A 50 10.59 -2.19 16.72
N PHE A 51 10.94 -0.99 16.30
CA PHE A 51 11.50 0.01 17.22
C PHE A 51 10.54 1.14 17.59
N THR A 52 9.41 1.30 16.87
CA THR A 52 8.42 2.33 17.18
C THR A 52 7.61 1.97 18.43
N ASP A 53 7.07 2.99 19.12
CA ASP A 53 6.27 2.75 20.32
C ASP A 53 4.99 1.96 19.99
N GLU A 54 4.40 2.22 18.83
CA GLU A 54 3.22 1.52 18.33
C GLU A 54 3.52 0.03 18.10
N GLU A 55 4.66 -0.32 17.46
CA GLU A 55 5.07 -1.72 17.24
C GLU A 55 5.32 -2.45 18.57
N LYS A 56 5.96 -1.79 19.51
CA LYS A 56 6.22 -2.35 20.85
C LYS A 56 4.94 -2.58 21.65
N GLU A 57 3.98 -1.66 21.56
CA GLU A 57 2.69 -1.78 22.23
C GLU A 57 1.85 -2.92 21.62
N HIS A 58 1.78 -2.98 20.30
CA HIS A 58 1.02 -4.01 19.58
C HIS A 58 1.75 -5.36 19.49
N ARG A 59 3.07 -5.41 19.71
CA ARG A 59 3.93 -6.59 19.56
C ARG A 59 3.86 -7.21 18.16
N HIS A 60 3.74 -6.35 17.16
CA HIS A 60 3.70 -6.69 15.74
C HIS A 60 4.41 -5.63 14.93
N SER A 61 5.08 -6.05 13.88
CA SER A 61 5.61 -5.13 12.86
C SER A 61 4.44 -4.42 12.16
N LEU A 62 4.46 -3.10 12.14
CA LEU A 62 3.45 -2.24 11.52
C LEU A 62 4.03 -1.50 10.31
N PHE A 63 5.36 -1.35 10.26
CA PHE A 63 6.09 -0.65 9.21
C PHE A 63 7.18 -1.53 8.63
N ALA A 64 7.59 -1.22 7.40
CA ALA A 64 8.78 -1.83 6.83
C ALA A 64 10.04 -1.24 7.49
N SER A 65 10.92 -2.12 7.98
CA SER A 65 12.18 -1.74 8.64
C SER A 65 13.38 -2.23 7.85
N MET A 66 14.32 -1.33 7.58
CA MET A 66 15.56 -1.61 6.87
C MET A 66 16.67 -1.89 7.87
N VAL A 67 17.37 -3.01 7.67
CA VAL A 67 18.58 -3.38 8.38
C VAL A 67 19.61 -3.89 7.38
N ASN A 68 20.89 -3.82 7.71
CA ASN A 68 21.96 -4.30 6.85
C ASN A 68 23.05 -4.98 7.65
N PHE A 69 23.79 -5.87 7.01
CA PHE A 69 24.94 -6.55 7.60
C PHE A 69 25.86 -7.10 6.52
N ASP A 70 27.11 -7.34 6.88
CA ASP A 70 28.11 -7.95 6.02
C ASP A 70 28.32 -9.41 6.44
N HIS A 71 28.37 -10.32 5.47
CA HIS A 71 28.67 -11.73 5.72
C HIS A 71 29.46 -12.32 4.55
N GLN A 72 30.60 -12.98 4.84
CA GLN A 72 31.46 -13.63 3.83
C GLN A 72 31.76 -12.76 2.60
N GLY A 73 32.05 -11.46 2.83
CA GLY A 73 32.38 -10.50 1.77
C GLY A 73 31.18 -9.96 0.97
N LYS A 74 29.96 -10.36 1.30
CA LYS A 74 28.72 -9.80 0.73
C LYS A 74 28.08 -8.82 1.68
N HIS A 75 27.48 -7.76 1.11
CA HIS A 75 26.67 -6.78 1.81
C HIS A 75 25.19 -7.09 1.62
N ILE A 76 24.48 -7.39 2.70
CA ILE A 76 23.08 -7.80 2.67
C ILE A 76 22.21 -6.67 3.21
N ASN A 77 21.39 -6.08 2.33
CA ASN A 77 20.28 -5.21 2.71
C ASN A 77 19.07 -6.10 2.98
N SER A 78 18.56 -6.05 4.18
CA SER A 78 17.49 -6.88 4.68
C SER A 78 16.32 -5.97 5.08
N ILE A 79 15.14 -6.19 4.53
CA ILE A 79 13.94 -5.42 4.82
C ILE A 79 12.92 -6.31 5.51
N ASP A 80 12.68 -6.08 6.79
CA ASP A 80 11.62 -6.72 7.55
C ASP A 80 10.29 -6.03 7.26
N THR A 81 9.23 -6.81 6.95
CA THR A 81 7.94 -6.25 6.55
C THR A 81 6.80 -6.72 7.45
N PRO A 82 5.74 -5.91 7.63
CA PRO A 82 4.58 -6.33 8.38
C PRO A 82 3.85 -7.49 7.70
N GLY A 83 3.27 -8.37 8.52
CA GLY A 83 2.54 -9.56 8.03
C GLY A 83 1.02 -9.48 8.20
N LEU A 84 0.50 -8.40 8.77
CA LEU A 84 -0.94 -8.18 8.91
C LEU A 84 -1.55 -7.64 7.62
N PRO A 85 -2.74 -8.09 7.21
CA PRO A 85 -3.44 -7.56 6.04
C PRO A 85 -3.63 -6.04 6.06
N ASP A 86 -3.84 -5.48 7.25
CA ASP A 86 -4.02 -4.04 7.50
C ASP A 86 -2.81 -3.20 7.09
N PHE A 87 -1.62 -3.80 7.00
CA PHE A 87 -0.37 -3.14 6.63
C PHE A 87 0.27 -3.71 5.36
N LEU A 88 -0.49 -4.45 4.57
CA LEU A 88 0.00 -5.05 3.32
C LEU A 88 0.59 -3.99 2.37
N GLY A 89 0.08 -2.75 2.40
CA GLY A 89 0.64 -1.65 1.62
C GLY A 89 2.12 -1.42 1.89
N GLN A 90 2.54 -1.45 3.15
CA GLN A 90 3.94 -1.30 3.56
C GLN A 90 4.84 -2.40 2.99
N THR A 91 4.32 -3.64 2.92
CA THR A 91 5.05 -4.77 2.32
C THR A 91 5.16 -4.62 0.80
N LEU A 92 4.09 -4.21 0.13
CA LEU A 92 4.09 -4.08 -1.33
C LEU A 92 5.01 -2.96 -1.82
N THR A 93 5.10 -1.84 -1.12
CA THR A 93 5.98 -0.71 -1.51
C THR A 93 7.47 -1.07 -1.48
N VAL A 94 7.86 -2.08 -0.72
CA VAL A 94 9.25 -2.57 -0.60
C VAL A 94 9.68 -3.43 -1.79
N LEU A 95 8.74 -4.15 -2.43
CA LEU A 95 9.06 -5.12 -3.49
C LEU A 95 9.94 -4.56 -4.63
N PRO A 96 9.77 -3.31 -5.09
CA PRO A 96 10.67 -2.75 -6.12
C PRO A 96 12.11 -2.57 -5.67
N ALA A 97 12.37 -2.54 -4.37
CA ALA A 97 13.70 -2.26 -3.83
C ALA A 97 14.61 -3.50 -3.77
N VAL A 98 14.05 -4.71 -3.95
CA VAL A 98 14.80 -5.96 -3.70
C VAL A 98 14.86 -6.88 -4.92
N GLU A 99 15.89 -7.70 -5.05
CA GLU A 99 15.98 -8.79 -6.01
C GLU A 99 15.22 -10.01 -5.52
N THR A 100 15.28 -10.31 -4.21
CA THR A 100 14.75 -11.54 -3.62
C THR A 100 13.64 -11.23 -2.62
N VAL A 101 12.52 -11.93 -2.75
CA VAL A 101 11.44 -11.96 -1.78
C VAL A 101 11.48 -13.29 -1.04
N ALA A 102 11.87 -13.26 0.23
CA ALA A 102 11.86 -14.42 1.10
C ALA A 102 10.53 -14.49 1.84
N VAL A 103 9.70 -15.46 1.48
CA VAL A 103 8.38 -15.66 2.05
C VAL A 103 8.47 -16.64 3.21
N VAL A 104 8.29 -16.14 4.43
CA VAL A 104 8.37 -16.95 5.65
C VAL A 104 7.02 -17.58 5.95
N ILE A 105 7.03 -18.90 6.13
CA ILE A 105 5.87 -19.73 6.44
C ILE A 105 6.09 -20.36 7.82
N ASP A 106 5.10 -20.25 8.70
CA ASP A 106 5.10 -20.98 9.96
C ASP A 106 4.78 -22.46 9.69
N ALA A 107 5.64 -23.36 10.14
CA ALA A 107 5.50 -24.78 9.90
C ALA A 107 4.19 -25.38 10.45
N ALA A 108 3.64 -24.79 11.52
CA ALA A 108 2.40 -25.25 12.14
C ALA A 108 1.13 -24.74 11.44
N THR A 109 1.15 -23.51 10.92
CA THR A 109 -0.03 -22.89 10.28
C THR A 109 -0.06 -23.09 8.76
N GLY A 110 1.11 -23.29 8.14
CA GLY A 110 1.23 -23.51 6.70
C GLY A 110 0.96 -22.27 5.85
N ILE A 111 0.36 -22.48 4.68
CA ILE A 111 0.11 -21.43 3.69
C ILE A 111 -1.11 -20.61 4.06
N GLU A 112 -0.89 -19.32 4.38
CA GLU A 112 -1.93 -18.37 4.74
C GLU A 112 -2.21 -17.37 3.60
N SER A 113 -3.26 -16.54 3.77
CA SER A 113 -3.73 -15.62 2.72
C SER A 113 -2.67 -14.61 2.24
N ILE A 114 -1.89 -14.04 3.16
CA ILE A 114 -0.82 -13.11 2.83
C ILE A 114 0.31 -13.80 2.08
N THR A 115 0.65 -15.03 2.46
CA THR A 115 1.66 -15.86 1.78
C THR A 115 1.34 -16.00 0.28
N ARG A 116 0.09 -16.38 -0.06
CA ARG A 116 -0.36 -16.51 -1.46
C ARG A 116 -0.25 -15.19 -2.21
N ARG A 117 -0.80 -14.13 -1.64
CA ARG A 117 -0.82 -12.78 -2.26
C ARG A 117 0.58 -12.26 -2.55
N ILE A 118 1.53 -12.46 -1.65
CA ILE A 118 2.91 -12.02 -1.85
C ILE A 118 3.61 -12.88 -2.92
N MET A 119 3.43 -14.20 -2.91
CA MET A 119 3.99 -15.08 -3.94
C MET A 119 3.51 -14.68 -5.34
N ASP A 120 2.20 -14.41 -5.49
CA ASP A 120 1.62 -13.95 -6.76
C ASP A 120 2.21 -12.58 -7.18
N ARG A 121 2.26 -11.60 -6.27
CA ARG A 121 2.81 -10.27 -6.56
C ARG A 121 4.31 -10.28 -6.88
N ALA A 122 5.08 -11.16 -6.23
CA ALA A 122 6.49 -11.34 -6.54
C ALA A 122 6.68 -11.98 -7.93
N ALA A 123 5.84 -12.95 -8.30
CA ALA A 123 5.84 -13.57 -9.62
C ALA A 123 5.48 -12.54 -10.73
N ASP A 124 4.39 -11.78 -10.57
CA ASP A 124 3.96 -10.73 -11.50
C ASP A 124 5.06 -9.69 -11.79
N ARG A 125 5.92 -9.45 -10.80
CA ARG A 125 7.05 -8.52 -10.89
C ARG A 125 8.36 -9.17 -11.28
N LYS A 126 8.34 -10.46 -11.53
CA LYS A 126 9.53 -11.26 -11.89
C LYS A 126 10.65 -11.11 -10.84
N LEU A 127 10.29 -11.10 -9.56
CA LEU A 127 11.24 -11.14 -8.46
C LEU A 127 11.66 -12.58 -8.20
N CYS A 128 12.91 -12.78 -7.80
CA CYS A 128 13.34 -14.06 -7.29
C CYS A 128 12.58 -14.37 -6.00
N ARG A 129 12.00 -15.54 -5.93
CA ARG A 129 11.19 -16.01 -4.79
C ARG A 129 11.98 -17.06 -4.01
N MET A 130 11.90 -16.99 -2.71
CA MET A 130 12.43 -17.96 -1.78
C MET A 130 11.38 -18.24 -0.71
N ILE A 131 11.24 -19.48 -0.29
CA ILE A 131 10.36 -19.85 0.82
C ILE A 131 11.22 -20.24 2.02
N VAL A 132 10.88 -19.73 3.19
CA VAL A 132 11.55 -20.09 4.45
C VAL A 132 10.51 -20.68 5.40
N ILE A 133 10.56 -21.97 5.61
CA ILE A 133 9.71 -22.67 6.57
C ILE A 133 10.35 -22.54 7.95
N ASN A 134 9.74 -21.72 8.79
CA ASN A 134 10.23 -21.42 10.14
C ASN A 134 9.47 -22.22 11.20
N LYS A 135 10.05 -22.34 12.40
CA LYS A 135 9.52 -23.09 13.54
C LYS A 135 9.35 -24.59 13.24
N ILE A 136 10.32 -25.15 12.53
CA ILE A 136 10.29 -26.59 12.18
C ILE A 136 10.33 -27.52 13.39
N ASP A 137 10.72 -27.01 14.54
CA ASP A 137 10.79 -27.70 15.84
C ASP A 137 9.48 -27.64 16.65
N ALA A 138 8.41 -27.05 16.09
CA ALA A 138 7.11 -26.97 16.74
C ALA A 138 6.46 -28.36 16.88
N GLU A 139 5.68 -28.55 17.95
CA GLU A 139 4.97 -29.81 18.19
C GLU A 139 3.89 -30.08 17.15
N ASN A 140 3.74 -31.36 16.76
CA ASN A 140 2.71 -31.84 15.83
C ASN A 140 2.78 -31.24 14.40
N VAL A 141 3.96 -30.89 13.93
CA VAL A 141 4.19 -30.41 12.56
C VAL A 141 4.48 -31.60 11.64
N ASP A 142 3.78 -31.65 10.50
CA ASP A 142 4.03 -32.58 9.40
C ASP A 142 4.74 -31.85 8.26
N LEU A 143 6.07 -31.81 8.32
CA LEU A 143 6.91 -31.12 7.33
C LEU A 143 6.81 -31.71 5.92
N PRO A 144 6.74 -33.05 5.73
CA PRO A 144 6.47 -33.67 4.41
C PRO A 144 5.14 -33.21 3.80
N ALA A 145 4.06 -33.22 4.58
CA ALA A 145 2.75 -32.80 4.10
C ALA A 145 2.73 -31.28 3.77
N LEU A 146 3.42 -30.46 4.56
CA LEU A 146 3.56 -29.03 4.28
C LEU A 146 4.35 -28.78 2.99
N LEU A 147 5.46 -29.49 2.76
CA LEU A 147 6.23 -29.39 1.51
C LEU A 147 5.36 -29.76 0.30
N ALA A 148 4.62 -30.86 0.37
CA ALA A 148 3.70 -31.27 -0.69
C ALA A 148 2.62 -30.21 -0.96
N SER A 149 2.04 -29.61 0.09
CA SER A 149 1.06 -28.54 -0.05
C SER A 149 1.64 -27.25 -0.68
N ILE A 150 2.90 -26.92 -0.39
CA ILE A 150 3.63 -25.80 -1.01
C ILE A 150 3.82 -26.06 -2.51
N GLN A 151 4.25 -27.28 -2.88
CA GLN A 151 4.43 -27.68 -4.28
C GLN A 151 3.11 -27.73 -5.04
N GLU A 152 2.04 -28.21 -4.44
CA GLU A 152 0.70 -28.18 -5.04
C GLU A 152 0.20 -26.74 -5.27
N THR A 153 0.52 -25.82 -4.35
CA THR A 153 0.01 -24.45 -4.40
C THR A 153 0.83 -23.55 -5.31
N PHE A 154 2.15 -23.63 -5.27
CA PHE A 154 3.07 -22.69 -5.92
C PHE A 154 3.90 -23.30 -7.05
N GLY A 155 3.81 -24.62 -7.26
CA GLY A 155 4.46 -25.32 -8.34
C GLY A 155 5.55 -26.30 -7.88
N SER A 156 5.84 -27.28 -8.74
CA SER A 156 6.89 -28.31 -8.52
C SER A 156 8.30 -27.72 -8.49
N GLU A 157 8.49 -26.50 -8.96
CA GLU A 157 9.72 -25.73 -8.88
C GLU A 157 10.11 -25.30 -7.46
N CYS A 158 9.23 -25.50 -6.47
CA CYS A 158 9.50 -25.28 -5.06
C CYS A 158 10.30 -26.47 -4.49
N LEU A 159 11.63 -26.33 -4.41
CA LEU A 159 12.52 -27.42 -4.02
C LEU A 159 13.32 -27.08 -2.75
N PRO A 160 13.51 -28.05 -1.83
CA PRO A 160 14.29 -27.84 -0.62
C PRO A 160 15.78 -27.71 -0.92
N ILE A 161 16.42 -26.65 -0.39
CA ILE A 161 17.87 -26.44 -0.44
C ILE A 161 18.57 -27.05 0.79
N ASN A 162 17.83 -27.21 1.88
CA ASN A 162 18.23 -27.98 3.05
C ASN A 162 17.07 -28.85 3.52
N LEU A 163 17.36 -29.90 4.27
CA LEU A 163 16.35 -30.75 4.88
C LEU A 163 16.54 -30.81 6.40
N PRO A 164 15.46 -30.89 7.18
CA PRO A 164 15.54 -31.12 8.62
C PRO A 164 16.22 -32.46 8.93
N SER A 165 16.96 -32.48 10.03
CA SER A 165 17.65 -33.67 10.51
C SER A 165 17.63 -33.73 12.04
N LYS A 166 17.84 -34.92 12.60
CA LYS A 166 17.87 -35.16 14.05
C LYS A 166 16.60 -34.65 14.77
N ASN A 167 15.43 -34.96 14.20
CA ASN A 167 14.14 -34.48 14.67
C ASN A 167 14.08 -32.91 14.72
N ALA A 168 14.39 -32.30 13.60
CA ALA A 168 14.38 -30.84 13.40
C ALA A 168 15.27 -30.03 14.36
N THR A 169 16.27 -30.66 14.99
CA THR A 169 17.28 -29.97 15.81
C THR A 169 18.53 -29.59 15.02
N ALA A 170 18.63 -29.98 13.76
CA ALA A 170 19.65 -29.62 12.80
C ALA A 170 19.04 -29.62 11.39
N VAL A 171 19.80 -29.12 10.42
CA VAL A 171 19.49 -29.25 9.00
C VAL A 171 20.70 -29.85 8.27
N VAL A 172 20.45 -30.49 7.13
CA VAL A 172 21.47 -30.95 6.19
C VAL A 172 21.32 -30.16 4.88
N ASP A 173 22.42 -29.64 4.38
CA ASP A 173 22.47 -28.97 3.09
C ASP A 173 22.35 -30.03 1.97
N VAL A 174 21.41 -29.83 1.07
CA VAL A 174 21.19 -30.69 -0.09
C VAL A 174 21.60 -30.06 -1.41
N PHE A 175 22.00 -28.80 -1.38
CA PHE A 175 22.52 -28.13 -2.57
C PHE A 175 23.95 -28.56 -2.90
N SER A 176 24.82 -28.60 -1.90
CA SER A 176 26.24 -28.93 -2.07
C SER A 176 26.58 -30.38 -1.66
N LYS A 177 25.66 -31.14 -1.07
CA LYS A 177 25.88 -32.49 -0.56
C LYS A 177 24.91 -33.47 -1.17
N THR A 178 25.43 -34.65 -1.47
CA THR A 178 24.66 -35.80 -1.96
C THR A 178 24.41 -36.85 -0.88
N ASP A 179 25.07 -36.72 0.29
CA ASP A 179 24.97 -37.65 1.41
C ASP A 179 24.56 -36.93 2.71
N GLY A 180 23.89 -37.65 3.58
CA GLY A 180 23.47 -37.15 4.88
C GLY A 180 22.20 -37.83 5.37
N ALA A 181 21.90 -37.69 6.67
CA ALA A 181 20.67 -38.22 7.26
C ALA A 181 19.68 -37.05 7.45
N ALA A 182 18.59 -37.10 6.72
CA ALA A 182 17.44 -36.21 6.88
C ALA A 182 16.30 -36.91 7.62
N ASP A 183 15.41 -36.14 8.23
CA ASP A 183 14.25 -36.68 8.95
C ASP A 183 13.18 -37.22 8.00
N PHE A 184 13.14 -36.71 6.79
CA PHE A 184 12.30 -37.18 5.69
C PHE A 184 12.99 -36.92 4.35
N SER A 185 12.61 -37.68 3.31
CA SER A 185 13.25 -37.64 1.99
C SER A 185 14.72 -38.10 2.00
N SER A 186 15.26 -38.36 0.83
CA SER A 186 16.68 -38.65 0.63
C SER A 186 17.43 -37.38 0.26
N VAL A 187 18.62 -37.20 0.82
CA VAL A 187 19.49 -36.07 0.46
C VAL A 187 19.87 -36.11 -1.02
N ASP A 188 20.19 -37.32 -1.51
CA ASP A 188 20.54 -37.56 -2.91
C ASP A 188 19.37 -37.30 -3.88
N GLU A 189 18.16 -37.75 -3.54
CA GLU A 189 16.96 -37.45 -4.34
C GLU A 189 16.66 -35.97 -4.40
N ALA A 190 16.77 -35.26 -3.27
CA ALA A 190 16.54 -33.83 -3.21
C ALA A 190 17.61 -33.04 -3.98
N HIS A 191 18.87 -33.46 -3.89
CA HIS A 191 19.98 -32.91 -4.68
C HIS A 191 19.73 -33.11 -6.19
N THR A 192 19.42 -34.33 -6.60
CA THR A 192 19.12 -34.66 -8.00
C THR A 192 17.98 -33.80 -8.55
N ALA A 193 16.89 -33.65 -7.79
CA ALA A 193 15.77 -32.83 -8.20
C ALA A 193 16.14 -31.35 -8.43
N ILE A 194 17.07 -30.80 -7.63
CA ILE A 194 17.58 -29.44 -7.85
C ILE A 194 18.39 -29.36 -9.15
N ILE A 195 19.30 -30.33 -9.35
CA ILE A 195 20.14 -30.37 -10.56
C ILE A 195 19.28 -30.52 -11.81
N ASP A 196 18.31 -31.43 -11.82
CA ASP A 196 17.38 -31.63 -12.92
C ASP A 196 16.66 -30.32 -13.29
N GLN A 197 16.17 -29.60 -12.29
CA GLN A 197 15.48 -28.33 -12.49
C GLN A 197 16.40 -27.22 -13.00
N VAL A 198 17.67 -27.20 -12.57
CA VAL A 198 18.67 -26.21 -12.99
C VAL A 198 19.17 -26.46 -14.40
N VAL A 199 19.41 -27.72 -14.78
CA VAL A 199 19.92 -28.03 -16.13
C VAL A 199 18.87 -27.81 -17.24
N GLU A 200 17.57 -27.83 -16.90
CA GLU A 200 16.48 -27.58 -17.85
C GLU A 200 16.51 -26.16 -18.47
N VAL A 201 17.12 -25.18 -17.82
CA VAL A 201 17.19 -23.79 -18.32
C VAL A 201 18.31 -23.59 -19.36
N ASP A 202 19.20 -24.58 -19.57
CA ASP A 202 20.31 -24.51 -20.52
C ASP A 202 20.39 -25.80 -21.34
N GLU A 203 20.02 -25.73 -22.64
CA GLU A 203 19.98 -26.88 -23.55
C GLU A 203 21.33 -27.64 -23.65
N LYS A 204 22.45 -26.92 -23.62
CA LYS A 204 23.79 -27.53 -23.74
C LYS A 204 24.18 -28.26 -22.46
N LEU A 205 23.85 -27.66 -21.33
CA LEU A 205 24.11 -28.27 -20.03
C LEU A 205 23.24 -29.51 -19.83
N MET A 206 22.00 -29.47 -20.29
CA MET A 206 21.08 -30.59 -20.28
C MET A 206 21.58 -31.75 -21.15
N GLU A 207 22.07 -31.49 -22.39
CA GLU A 207 22.69 -32.51 -23.24
C GLU A 207 23.90 -33.15 -22.53
N GLN A 208 24.79 -32.33 -21.97
CA GLN A 208 25.96 -32.81 -21.23
C GLN A 208 25.56 -33.66 -20.02
N TYR A 209 24.57 -33.25 -19.25
CA TYR A 209 24.09 -33.98 -18.07
C TYR A 209 23.49 -35.33 -18.46
N LEU A 210 22.72 -35.38 -19.54
CA LEU A 210 22.15 -36.63 -20.06
C LEU A 210 23.21 -37.62 -20.60
N GLU A 211 24.31 -37.08 -21.16
CA GLU A 211 25.40 -37.90 -21.68
C GLU A 211 26.39 -38.39 -20.60
N GLN A 212 26.72 -37.54 -19.61
CA GLN A 212 27.78 -37.78 -18.64
C GLN A 212 27.26 -38.18 -17.25
N GLY A 213 25.98 -37.85 -16.95
CA GLY A 213 25.38 -38.13 -15.65
C GLY A 213 25.79 -37.17 -14.53
N GLU A 214 26.77 -36.29 -14.77
CA GLU A 214 27.29 -35.35 -13.78
C GLU A 214 27.63 -34.00 -14.42
N VAL A 215 27.46 -32.91 -13.66
CA VAL A 215 27.85 -31.55 -14.05
C VAL A 215 28.67 -30.93 -12.92
N SER A 216 29.74 -30.21 -13.25
CA SER A 216 30.58 -29.58 -12.22
C SER A 216 29.87 -28.40 -11.54
N PRO A 217 30.15 -28.13 -10.25
CA PRO A 217 29.55 -27.00 -9.53
C PRO A 217 29.78 -25.64 -10.21
N GLU A 218 30.93 -25.46 -10.87
CA GLU A 218 31.25 -24.22 -11.59
C GLU A 218 30.36 -24.03 -12.82
N GLN A 219 29.92 -25.11 -13.47
CA GLN A 219 29.02 -25.08 -14.63
C GLN A 219 27.56 -24.84 -14.22
N LEU A 220 27.20 -25.12 -12.98
CA LEU A 220 25.85 -24.94 -12.45
C LEU A 220 25.54 -23.49 -12.02
N HIS A 221 26.54 -22.66 -11.79
CA HIS A 221 26.33 -21.32 -11.21
C HIS A 221 25.44 -20.42 -12.07
N GLU A 222 25.80 -20.19 -13.33
CA GLU A 222 25.03 -19.34 -14.25
C GLU A 222 23.62 -19.91 -14.57
N PRO A 223 23.45 -21.23 -14.86
CA PRO A 223 22.13 -21.84 -14.99
C PRO A 223 21.28 -21.76 -13.73
N PHE A 224 21.88 -21.88 -12.56
CA PHE A 224 21.19 -21.75 -11.29
C PHE A 224 20.62 -20.33 -11.08
N GLU A 225 21.42 -19.29 -11.31
CA GLU A 225 20.95 -17.90 -11.26
C GLU A 225 19.84 -17.64 -12.28
N LYS A 226 19.95 -18.22 -13.48
CA LYS A 226 18.92 -18.13 -14.51
C LYS A 226 17.62 -18.82 -14.05
N ALA A 227 17.71 -20.03 -13.47
CA ALA A 227 16.56 -20.76 -12.94
C ALA A 227 15.83 -19.96 -11.84
N LEU A 228 16.56 -19.35 -10.90
CA LEU A 228 16.00 -18.47 -9.89
C LEU A 228 15.31 -17.23 -10.49
N ARG A 229 15.99 -16.57 -11.42
CA ARG A 229 15.51 -15.34 -12.07
C ARG A 229 14.27 -15.56 -12.91
N GLU A 230 14.19 -16.68 -13.60
CA GLU A 230 13.06 -17.05 -14.46
C GLU A 230 11.94 -17.74 -13.68
N GLY A 231 12.19 -18.10 -12.42
CA GLY A 231 11.23 -18.74 -11.53
C GLY A 231 11.07 -20.25 -11.77
N HIS A 232 12.03 -20.86 -12.49
CA HIS A 232 12.12 -22.31 -12.67
C HIS A 232 12.59 -23.04 -11.40
N LEU A 233 13.21 -22.30 -10.47
CA LEU A 233 13.56 -22.79 -9.14
C LEU A 233 13.13 -21.81 -8.08
N ILE A 234 12.40 -22.28 -7.09
CA ILE A 234 12.01 -21.55 -5.87
C ILE A 234 12.60 -22.29 -4.68
N PRO A 235 13.73 -21.84 -4.15
CA PRO A 235 14.41 -22.54 -3.06
C PRO A 235 13.57 -22.50 -1.77
N ILE A 236 13.49 -23.65 -1.08
CA ILE A 236 12.88 -23.80 0.23
C ILE A 236 13.96 -24.03 1.26
N CYS A 237 14.00 -23.21 2.32
CA CYS A 237 14.87 -23.37 3.47
C CYS A 237 14.06 -23.71 4.72
N PHE A 238 14.48 -24.73 5.45
CA PHE A 238 13.92 -25.10 6.75
C PHE A 238 14.76 -24.50 7.87
N VAL A 239 14.09 -23.79 8.79
CA VAL A 239 14.76 -23.10 9.91
C VAL A 239 13.92 -23.18 11.19
N ALA A 240 14.58 -23.04 12.34
CA ALA A 240 13.96 -22.62 13.59
C ALA A 240 14.75 -21.42 14.11
N ALA A 241 14.26 -20.21 13.86
CA ALA A 241 14.96 -18.97 14.22
C ALA A 241 15.12 -18.83 15.74
N ARG A 242 14.17 -19.38 16.51
CA ARG A 242 14.19 -19.43 17.98
C ARG A 242 13.54 -20.74 18.45
N PRO A 243 14.33 -21.84 18.54
CA PRO A 243 13.80 -23.13 18.92
C PRO A 243 13.19 -23.17 20.33
N HIS A 244 12.10 -23.90 20.50
CA HIS A 244 11.39 -24.01 21.79
C HIS A 244 12.28 -24.56 22.91
N LEU A 245 13.06 -25.59 22.63
CA LEU A 245 13.91 -26.24 23.66
C LEU A 245 15.21 -25.49 23.94
N GLN A 246 15.76 -24.80 22.96
CA GLN A 246 17.04 -24.08 23.05
C GLN A 246 16.93 -22.73 22.30
N PRO A 247 16.23 -21.74 22.87
CA PRO A 247 15.94 -20.46 22.17
C PRO A 247 17.19 -19.71 21.67
N ASP A 248 18.32 -19.91 22.32
CA ASP A 248 19.59 -19.24 21.98
C ASP A 248 20.43 -20.02 20.96
N LYS A 249 19.91 -21.14 20.42
CA LYS A 249 20.60 -21.94 19.40
C LYS A 249 19.71 -22.12 18.17
N PRO A 250 19.65 -21.11 17.29
CA PRO A 250 18.87 -21.21 16.06
C PRO A 250 19.31 -22.41 15.20
N VAL A 251 18.34 -23.01 14.51
CA VAL A 251 18.56 -24.14 13.61
C VAL A 251 18.42 -23.65 12.18
N GLY A 252 19.34 -24.00 11.29
CA GLY A 252 19.28 -23.68 9.86
C GLY A 252 19.53 -22.20 9.51
N VAL A 253 19.79 -21.34 10.49
CA VAL A 253 19.99 -19.88 10.26
C VAL A 253 21.36 -19.60 9.62
N THR A 254 22.41 -20.32 10.02
CA THR A 254 23.72 -20.19 9.40
C THR A 254 23.70 -20.70 7.96
N GLU A 255 23.04 -21.84 7.73
CA GLU A 255 22.85 -22.40 6.39
C GLU A 255 22.02 -21.46 5.51
N LEU A 256 21.01 -20.80 6.06
CA LEU A 256 20.25 -19.76 5.35
C LEU A 256 21.12 -18.57 4.99
N LEU A 257 22.05 -18.12 5.87
CA LEU A 257 23.01 -17.08 5.53
C LEU A 257 23.90 -17.49 4.36
N ASP A 258 24.37 -18.72 4.33
CA ASP A 258 25.17 -19.25 3.22
C ASP A 258 24.37 -19.27 1.91
N VAL A 259 23.08 -19.63 1.97
CA VAL A 259 22.16 -19.54 0.83
C VAL A 259 22.00 -18.11 0.34
N LEU A 260 21.82 -17.15 1.23
CA LEU A 260 21.71 -15.73 0.85
C LEU A 260 22.97 -15.16 0.20
N VAL A 261 24.14 -15.59 0.66
CA VAL A 261 25.44 -15.18 0.11
C VAL A 261 25.67 -15.78 -1.27
N ASN A 262 25.44 -17.09 -1.41
CA ASN A 262 25.86 -17.87 -2.58
C ASN A 262 24.79 -17.96 -3.66
N LEU A 263 23.50 -17.92 -3.30
CA LEU A 263 22.41 -18.20 -4.23
C LEU A 263 21.46 -17.02 -4.47
N ALA A 264 21.36 -16.06 -3.55
CA ALA A 264 20.53 -14.89 -3.82
C ALA A 264 21.19 -14.01 -4.89
N PRO A 265 20.44 -13.56 -5.91
CA PRO A 265 21.02 -12.76 -7.00
C PRO A 265 21.44 -11.36 -6.52
N SER A 266 22.54 -10.89 -7.06
CA SER A 266 23.00 -9.50 -6.95
C SER A 266 22.14 -8.56 -7.83
N PRO A 267 22.28 -7.24 -7.70
CA PRO A 267 21.65 -6.29 -8.61
C PRO A 267 22.03 -6.44 -10.09
N LEU A 268 23.17 -7.08 -10.39
CA LEU A 268 23.61 -7.38 -11.76
C LEU A 268 22.90 -8.59 -12.35
N GLU A 269 22.55 -9.56 -11.51
CA GLU A 269 22.00 -10.87 -11.89
C GLU A 269 20.47 -10.88 -11.84
N GLY A 270 19.86 -10.00 -11.02
CA GLY A 270 18.41 -9.90 -10.87
C GLY A 270 17.71 -9.39 -12.14
N ASN A 271 16.41 -9.68 -12.24
CA ASN A 271 15.61 -9.14 -13.33
C ASN A 271 15.55 -7.61 -13.28
N PRO A 272 15.71 -6.92 -14.44
CA PRO A 272 15.65 -5.47 -14.49
C PRO A 272 14.27 -4.96 -14.06
N ARG A 273 14.27 -3.83 -13.35
CA ARG A 273 13.03 -3.22 -12.87
C ARG A 273 12.23 -2.63 -14.03
N PRO A 274 10.89 -2.70 -13.99
CA PRO A 274 10.02 -2.22 -15.06
C PRO A 274 9.86 -0.70 -15.02
N PHE A 275 10.90 0.04 -15.39
CA PHE A 275 10.80 1.47 -15.63
C PHE A 275 10.21 1.73 -17.03
N SER A 276 9.43 2.79 -17.17
CA SER A 276 8.84 3.22 -18.43
C SER A 276 8.89 4.73 -18.56
N LYS A 277 8.79 5.25 -19.81
CA LYS A 277 8.61 6.67 -20.02
C LYS A 277 7.14 7.06 -19.89
N ARG A 278 6.87 8.17 -19.22
CA ARG A 278 5.50 8.68 -19.01
C ARG A 278 4.73 8.94 -20.30
N ASN A 279 5.44 9.42 -21.32
CA ASN A 279 4.85 9.78 -22.63
C ASN A 279 4.66 8.56 -23.54
N ASP A 280 5.28 7.44 -23.22
CA ASP A 280 5.17 6.19 -23.94
C ASP A 280 5.33 5.02 -22.96
N ALA A 281 4.21 4.59 -22.39
CA ALA A 281 4.18 3.48 -21.43
C ALA A 281 4.61 2.13 -22.04
N ALA A 282 4.66 2.02 -23.35
CA ALA A 282 5.17 0.85 -24.06
C ALA A 282 6.70 0.84 -24.18
N GLN A 283 7.37 1.99 -23.93
CA GLN A 283 8.82 2.07 -23.95
C GLN A 283 9.39 1.69 -22.59
N ASP A 284 9.84 0.44 -22.45
CA ASP A 284 10.59 -0.01 -21.27
C ASP A 284 11.95 0.69 -21.21
N VAL A 285 12.27 1.22 -20.04
CA VAL A 285 13.59 1.74 -19.69
C VAL A 285 14.25 0.71 -18.77
N ARG A 286 15.41 0.23 -19.15
CA ARG A 286 16.18 -0.73 -18.35
C ARG A 286 17.38 -0.01 -17.75
N PRO A 287 17.37 0.28 -16.43
CA PRO A 287 18.55 0.78 -15.76
C PRO A 287 19.69 -0.22 -15.89
N ASP A 288 20.88 0.30 -16.14
CA ASP A 288 22.10 -0.49 -16.12
C ASP A 288 22.82 -0.20 -14.78
N PRO A 289 23.08 -1.20 -13.95
CA PRO A 289 23.72 -0.99 -12.65
C PRO A 289 25.23 -0.65 -12.74
N ASP A 290 25.58 0.25 -13.65
CA ASP A 290 26.91 0.81 -13.80
C ASP A 290 27.07 2.08 -12.95
N PRO A 291 28.03 2.13 -12.00
CA PRO A 291 28.24 3.29 -11.12
C PRO A 291 28.72 4.56 -11.85
N ASN A 292 29.16 4.46 -13.10
CA ASN A 292 29.66 5.59 -13.89
C ASN A 292 28.60 6.27 -14.77
N LYS A 293 27.39 5.73 -14.83
CA LYS A 293 26.28 6.32 -15.57
C LYS A 293 25.55 7.40 -14.77
N HIS A 294 24.60 8.08 -15.41
CA HIS A 294 23.67 8.98 -14.72
C HIS A 294 22.95 8.29 -13.57
N ALA A 295 22.75 9.00 -12.47
CA ALA A 295 22.08 8.45 -11.32
C ALA A 295 20.59 8.24 -11.57
N LEU A 296 20.09 7.06 -11.26
CA LEU A 296 18.68 6.71 -11.27
C LEU A 296 18.34 5.92 -10.00
N ALA A 297 17.44 6.44 -9.18
CA ALA A 297 17.02 5.80 -7.95
C ALA A 297 15.51 5.87 -7.77
N HIS A 298 14.94 4.97 -6.99
CA HIS A 298 13.51 4.88 -6.73
C HIS A 298 13.21 4.91 -5.24
N VAL A 299 12.30 5.80 -4.83
CA VAL A 299 11.87 5.98 -3.44
C VAL A 299 10.76 4.98 -3.13
N PHE A 300 11.00 4.07 -2.20
CA PHE A 300 10.05 3.02 -1.84
C PHE A 300 9.51 3.13 -0.41
N ASN A 301 10.10 4.00 0.42
CA ASN A 301 9.65 4.23 1.78
C ASN A 301 9.89 5.68 2.20
N VAL A 302 8.90 6.29 2.85
CA VAL A 302 8.99 7.63 3.43
C VAL A 302 8.54 7.55 4.88
N ARG A 303 9.33 8.10 5.78
CA ARG A 303 9.02 8.16 7.22
C ARG A 303 9.26 9.57 7.75
N ILE A 304 8.40 10.03 8.63
CA ILE A 304 8.58 11.30 9.35
C ILE A 304 9.18 10.97 10.72
N ASP A 305 10.48 11.19 10.84
CA ASP A 305 11.20 11.00 12.10
C ASP A 305 11.10 12.27 12.96
N PRO A 306 10.82 12.16 14.28
CA PRO A 306 10.68 13.32 15.17
C PRO A 306 11.95 14.18 15.28
N PHE A 307 13.13 13.59 15.09
CA PHE A 307 14.43 14.26 15.28
C PHE A 307 15.08 14.66 13.95
N VAL A 308 15.03 13.78 12.97
CA VAL A 308 15.68 13.97 11.68
C VAL A 308 14.76 14.66 10.67
N GLY A 309 13.44 14.60 10.89
CA GLY A 309 12.43 15.10 9.96
C GLY A 309 12.07 14.05 8.91
N LYS A 310 11.69 14.49 7.70
CA LYS A 310 11.33 13.58 6.61
C LYS A 310 12.56 12.79 6.18
N LEU A 311 12.45 11.47 6.25
CA LEU A 311 13.47 10.49 5.85
C LEU A 311 12.91 9.67 4.70
N SER A 312 13.51 9.80 3.52
CA SER A 312 13.06 9.12 2.31
C SER A 312 14.08 8.05 1.92
N ALA A 313 13.69 6.78 2.06
CA ALA A 313 14.53 5.64 1.68
C ALA A 313 14.31 5.31 0.20
N PHE A 314 15.41 5.10 -0.50
CA PHE A 314 15.41 4.78 -1.92
C PHE A 314 16.46 3.74 -2.26
N ARG A 315 16.24 3.06 -3.38
CA ARG A 315 17.21 2.17 -3.98
C ARG A 315 17.89 2.84 -5.16
N VAL A 316 19.21 2.76 -5.21
CA VAL A 316 20.00 3.18 -6.37
C VAL A 316 19.97 2.06 -7.43
N HIS A 317 19.47 2.37 -8.63
CA HIS A 317 19.41 1.41 -9.75
C HIS A 317 20.55 1.60 -10.74
N GLN A 318 21.04 2.82 -10.91
CA GLN A 318 22.08 3.20 -11.85
C GLN A 318 22.85 4.42 -11.32
N GLY A 319 24.12 4.54 -11.69
CA GLY A 319 24.96 5.67 -11.30
C GLY A 319 25.36 5.67 -9.83
N THR A 320 26.12 6.67 -9.42
CA THR A 320 26.56 6.86 -8.03
C THR A 320 25.97 8.13 -7.45
N ILE A 321 25.33 8.03 -6.29
CA ILE A 321 24.79 9.17 -5.54
C ILE A 321 25.74 9.49 -4.39
N THR A 322 26.15 10.76 -4.27
CA THR A 322 27.01 11.27 -3.20
C THR A 322 26.29 12.33 -2.38
N LYS A 323 26.83 12.66 -1.21
CA LYS A 323 26.30 13.72 -0.37
C LYS A 323 26.31 15.12 -1.00
N ASP A 324 26.97 15.31 -2.14
CA ASP A 324 26.98 16.60 -2.86
C ASP A 324 26.23 16.52 -4.21
N SER A 325 25.66 15.38 -4.55
CA SER A 325 24.88 15.18 -5.77
C SER A 325 23.71 16.16 -5.84
N GLN A 326 23.42 16.66 -7.03
CA GLN A 326 22.21 17.41 -7.34
C GLN A 326 21.26 16.48 -8.07
N LEU A 327 20.11 16.24 -7.48
CA LEU A 327 19.11 15.32 -8.03
C LEU A 327 17.80 16.05 -8.30
N PHE A 328 17.12 15.61 -9.34
CA PHE A 328 15.75 16.00 -9.65
C PHE A 328 14.78 14.95 -9.12
N VAL A 329 13.58 15.37 -8.75
CA VAL A 329 12.47 14.47 -8.48
C VAL A 329 11.68 14.32 -9.77
N GLY A 330 11.65 13.10 -10.32
CA GLY A 330 10.80 12.77 -11.46
C GLY A 330 9.33 12.81 -11.07
N ASP A 331 8.48 13.14 -12.05
CA ASP A 331 7.02 13.24 -11.88
C ASP A 331 6.57 14.26 -10.81
N PRO A 332 7.03 15.52 -10.87
CA PRO A 332 6.64 16.52 -9.89
C PRO A 332 5.12 16.68 -9.88
N LYS A 333 4.55 16.91 -8.70
CA LYS A 333 3.14 17.27 -8.55
C LYS A 333 2.82 18.46 -9.45
N GLN A 334 1.60 18.50 -9.99
CA GLN A 334 1.19 19.52 -10.94
C GLN A 334 1.40 20.93 -10.35
N GLY A 335 2.30 21.72 -10.96
CA GLY A 335 2.66 23.08 -10.51
C GLY A 335 3.96 23.18 -9.71
N GLU A 336 4.66 22.08 -9.40
CA GLU A 336 5.99 22.11 -8.78
C GLU A 336 7.09 22.37 -9.83
N SER A 337 8.07 23.19 -9.45
CA SER A 337 9.22 23.50 -10.30
C SER A 337 10.21 22.33 -10.27
N ARG A 338 10.69 21.88 -11.45
CA ARG A 338 11.80 20.92 -11.59
C ARG A 338 13.14 21.55 -11.18
N LYS A 339 13.26 21.94 -9.91
CA LYS A 339 14.54 22.39 -9.38
C LYS A 339 15.26 21.20 -8.77
N PRO A 340 16.59 21.08 -9.03
CA PRO A 340 17.35 20.04 -8.37
C PRO A 340 17.46 20.36 -6.87
N PHE A 341 17.41 19.35 -6.05
CA PHE A 341 17.79 19.44 -4.64
C PHE A 341 19.21 18.92 -4.46
N LYS A 342 19.90 19.45 -3.48
CA LYS A 342 21.24 18.96 -3.10
C LYS A 342 21.10 17.89 -2.03
N VAL A 343 21.75 16.74 -2.23
CA VAL A 343 21.86 15.69 -1.22
C VAL A 343 22.80 16.20 -0.11
N GLY A 344 22.22 16.64 1.01
CA GLY A 344 22.99 17.15 2.15
C GLY A 344 23.53 16.03 3.04
N HIS A 345 22.70 15.02 3.30
CA HIS A 345 23.04 13.87 4.15
C HIS A 345 22.49 12.60 3.52
N LEU A 346 23.34 11.60 3.43
CA LEU A 346 23.03 10.27 2.91
C LEU A 346 23.24 9.24 4.02
N PHE A 347 22.24 8.40 4.30
CA PHE A 347 22.26 7.49 5.43
C PHE A 347 22.06 6.04 5.02
N LYS A 348 22.77 5.13 5.68
CA LYS A 348 22.37 3.73 5.84
C LYS A 348 21.50 3.58 7.06
N LEU A 349 20.43 2.78 6.94
CA LEU A 349 19.46 2.57 7.99
C LEU A 349 19.70 1.24 8.68
N GLN A 350 19.61 1.23 10.02
CA GLN A 350 19.69 0.05 10.87
C GLN A 350 18.55 0.10 11.89
N GLY A 351 17.33 -0.20 11.43
CA GLY A 351 16.13 0.01 12.23
C GLY A 351 15.94 1.47 12.63
N LYS A 352 16.07 1.75 13.94
CA LYS A 352 16.02 3.12 14.47
C LYS A 352 17.28 3.93 14.16
N ASP A 353 18.43 3.26 14.13
CA ASP A 353 19.72 3.92 13.97
C ASP A 353 20.02 4.20 12.49
N HIS A 354 20.84 5.20 12.26
CA HIS A 354 21.27 5.57 10.93
C HIS A 354 22.75 6.02 10.95
N THR A 355 23.47 5.61 9.94
CA THR A 355 24.89 5.96 9.77
C THR A 355 25.08 6.78 8.52
N GLU A 356 25.70 7.94 8.64
CA GLU A 356 26.01 8.80 7.49
C GLU A 356 27.08 8.17 6.62
N ILE A 357 26.86 8.19 5.31
CA ILE A 357 27.78 7.69 4.30
C ILE A 357 28.04 8.76 3.23
N ASP A 358 29.20 8.68 2.58
CA ASP A 358 29.59 9.68 1.57
C ASP A 358 29.02 9.40 0.19
N ARG A 359 28.77 8.14 -0.13
CA ARG A 359 28.27 7.71 -1.46
C ARG A 359 27.47 6.42 -1.39
N ALA A 360 26.58 6.25 -2.36
CA ALA A 360 25.82 5.03 -2.61
C ALA A 360 26.00 4.60 -4.08
N ILE A 361 26.27 3.31 -4.30
CA ILE A 361 26.46 2.68 -5.61
C ILE A 361 25.19 1.94 -6.05
N PRO A 362 25.06 1.52 -7.34
CA PRO A 362 23.92 0.74 -7.79
C PRO A 362 23.71 -0.52 -6.94
N GLY A 363 22.46 -0.76 -6.55
CA GLY A 363 22.04 -1.84 -5.65
C GLY A 363 21.90 -1.41 -4.20
N GLU A 364 22.53 -0.33 -3.75
CA GLU A 364 22.41 0.11 -2.37
C GLU A 364 21.03 0.67 -2.04
N ILE A 365 20.61 0.39 -0.81
CA ILE A 365 19.42 0.94 -0.16
C ILE A 365 19.88 1.95 0.87
N VAL A 366 19.51 3.22 0.65
CA VAL A 366 19.97 4.35 1.45
C VAL A 366 18.81 5.34 1.65
N ALA A 367 19.00 6.32 2.53
CA ALA A 367 18.01 7.35 2.78
C ALA A 367 18.60 8.75 2.72
N VAL A 368 17.78 9.72 2.37
CA VAL A 368 18.06 11.15 2.44
C VAL A 368 17.10 11.82 3.41
N ALA A 369 17.60 12.80 4.16
CA ALA A 369 16.82 13.52 5.14
C ALA A 369 16.49 14.95 4.71
N LYS A 370 15.34 15.48 5.19
CA LYS A 370 14.94 16.90 5.08
C LYS A 370 14.79 17.41 3.64
N VAL A 371 14.31 16.58 2.74
CA VAL A 371 13.96 16.96 1.37
C VAL A 371 12.45 16.80 1.22
N ASP A 372 11.72 17.90 1.29
CA ASP A 372 10.25 17.89 1.32
C ASP A 372 9.64 17.51 -0.03
N GLU A 373 10.35 17.77 -1.13
CA GLU A 373 9.92 17.49 -2.50
C GLU A 373 9.84 15.99 -2.82
N ILE A 374 10.60 15.16 -2.09
CA ILE A 374 10.60 13.71 -2.31
C ILE A 374 9.29 13.12 -1.78
N HIS A 375 8.61 12.34 -2.58
CA HIS A 375 7.41 11.59 -2.22
C HIS A 375 7.60 10.10 -2.46
N LEU A 376 6.73 9.30 -1.91
CA LEU A 376 6.73 7.85 -2.15
C LEU A 376 6.54 7.57 -3.65
N ASP A 377 7.21 6.53 -4.17
CA ASP A 377 7.23 6.12 -5.58
C ASP A 377 7.92 7.11 -6.53
N ALA A 378 8.57 8.15 -5.99
CA ALA A 378 9.35 9.10 -6.80
C ALA A 378 10.60 8.45 -7.39
N VAL A 379 10.95 8.85 -8.61
CA VAL A 379 12.21 8.52 -9.25
C VAL A 379 13.17 9.70 -9.09
N LEU A 380 14.35 9.45 -8.52
CA LEU A 380 15.41 10.44 -8.36
C LEU A 380 16.44 10.26 -9.46
N HIS A 381 16.84 11.34 -10.11
CA HIS A 381 17.80 11.31 -11.25
C HIS A 381 18.62 12.59 -11.31
N ASP A 382 19.75 12.55 -12.02
CA ASP A 382 20.67 13.68 -12.22
C ASP A 382 20.74 14.18 -13.67
N SER A 383 19.96 13.58 -14.58
CA SER A 383 19.88 13.94 -15.99
C SER A 383 18.46 14.30 -16.44
N HIS A 384 18.32 15.37 -17.22
CA HIS A 384 17.04 15.74 -17.84
C HIS A 384 16.51 14.72 -18.86
N ASP A 385 17.35 13.82 -19.36
CA ASP A 385 16.93 12.73 -20.25
C ASP A 385 15.98 11.74 -19.53
N GLU A 386 16.02 11.74 -18.20
CA GLU A 386 15.27 10.86 -17.30
C GLU A 386 14.07 11.53 -16.63
N ASP A 387 13.79 12.81 -16.94
CA ASP A 387 12.67 13.60 -16.38
C ASP A 387 11.30 12.90 -16.46
N ASN A 388 11.10 12.04 -17.46
CA ASN A 388 9.83 11.35 -17.70
C ASN A 388 9.90 9.84 -17.36
N VAL A 389 10.98 9.39 -16.74
CA VAL A 389 11.13 7.99 -16.31
C VAL A 389 10.36 7.78 -15.01
N ARG A 390 9.57 6.72 -14.97
CA ARG A 390 8.86 6.28 -13.77
C ARG A 390 8.94 4.76 -13.63
N LEU A 391 8.91 4.27 -12.42
CA LEU A 391 8.71 2.86 -12.17
C LEU A 391 7.25 2.49 -12.45
N ARG A 392 6.97 1.30 -13.00
CA ARG A 392 5.60 0.81 -13.13
C ARG A 392 4.97 0.72 -11.75
N PRO A 393 3.86 1.44 -11.48
CA PRO A 393 3.27 1.52 -10.16
C PRO A 393 2.83 0.15 -9.65
N ILE A 394 2.85 -0.01 -8.34
CA ILE A 394 2.30 -1.17 -7.66
C ILE A 394 0.81 -0.92 -7.42
N GLU A 395 -0.02 -1.91 -7.76
CA GLU A 395 -1.40 -1.91 -7.33
C GLU A 395 -1.47 -2.14 -5.82
N LEU A 396 -1.75 -1.08 -5.10
CA LEU A 396 -1.97 -1.14 -3.66
C LEU A 396 -3.43 -1.48 -3.35
N PRO A 397 -3.69 -2.17 -2.23
CA PRO A 397 -5.04 -2.41 -1.78
C PRO A 397 -5.74 -1.08 -1.48
N LYS A 398 -7.00 -0.97 -1.89
CA LYS A 398 -7.79 0.22 -1.63
C LYS A 398 -8.24 0.25 -0.17
N PRO A 399 -8.20 1.42 0.50
CA PRO A 399 -8.70 1.55 1.86
C PRO A 399 -10.22 1.34 1.89
N MET A 400 -10.68 0.32 2.63
CA MET A 400 -12.08 -0.10 2.69
C MET A 400 -12.77 0.37 3.97
N GLN A 401 -12.03 0.54 5.06
CA GLN A 401 -12.56 0.93 6.36
C GLN A 401 -12.55 2.45 6.50
N GLY A 402 -13.69 3.04 6.94
CA GLY A 402 -13.83 4.48 7.13
C GLY A 402 -14.22 4.86 8.55
N LEU A 403 -13.63 5.93 9.09
CA LEU A 403 -14.03 6.58 10.34
C LEU A 403 -14.17 8.09 10.14
N ALA A 404 -15.32 8.64 10.51
CA ALA A 404 -15.49 10.08 10.60
C ALA A 404 -14.82 10.60 11.87
N ILE A 405 -14.01 11.65 11.72
CA ILE A 405 -13.27 12.27 12.82
C ILE A 405 -13.71 13.72 13.04
N SER A 406 -13.65 14.14 14.30
CA SER A 406 -13.83 15.53 14.68
C SER A 406 -12.85 15.91 15.80
N PRO A 407 -12.38 17.17 15.85
CA PRO A 407 -11.48 17.62 16.90
C PRO A 407 -12.16 17.51 18.28
N LYS A 408 -11.49 16.97 19.29
CA LYS A 408 -11.95 17.09 20.68
C LYS A 408 -11.85 18.52 21.22
N ARG A 409 -10.86 19.28 20.75
CA ARG A 409 -10.63 20.67 21.17
C ARG A 409 -10.81 21.59 19.99
N ARG A 410 -11.57 22.67 20.17
CA ARG A 410 -11.67 23.73 19.17
C ARG A 410 -10.30 24.35 18.93
N GLY A 411 -9.95 24.56 17.66
CA GLY A 411 -8.67 25.14 17.25
C GLY A 411 -7.58 24.12 16.87
N ASP A 412 -7.84 22.82 17.04
CA ASP A 412 -6.91 21.78 16.61
C ASP A 412 -7.09 21.35 15.13
N GLU A 413 -8.06 21.94 14.41
CA GLU A 413 -8.41 21.56 13.02
C GLU A 413 -7.19 21.61 12.08
N GLN A 414 -6.39 22.68 12.16
CA GLN A 414 -5.20 22.83 11.32
C GLN A 414 -4.12 21.81 11.70
N LYS A 415 -3.89 21.59 12.99
CA LYS A 415 -2.91 20.57 13.45
C LYS A 415 -3.29 19.17 13.02
N ILE A 416 -4.59 18.84 13.05
CA ILE A 416 -5.11 17.56 12.54
C ILE A 416 -4.83 17.45 11.06
N ALA A 417 -5.16 18.48 10.27
CA ALA A 417 -4.93 18.48 8.83
C ALA A 417 -3.45 18.30 8.48
N ASP A 418 -2.55 19.00 9.16
CA ASP A 418 -1.10 18.90 8.96
C ASP A 418 -0.56 17.52 9.35
N ALA A 419 -1.06 16.94 10.45
CA ALA A 419 -0.68 15.60 10.89
C ALA A 419 -1.15 14.53 9.92
N LEU A 420 -2.41 14.61 9.47
CA LEU A 420 -2.96 13.68 8.49
C LEU A 420 -2.24 13.75 7.15
N ALA A 421 -1.87 14.96 6.68
CA ALA A 421 -1.09 15.14 5.47
C ALA A 421 0.26 14.41 5.53
N LYS A 422 0.96 14.49 6.66
CA LYS A 422 2.21 13.75 6.89
C LYS A 422 2.01 12.23 6.91
N MET A 423 0.91 11.75 7.49
CA MET A 423 0.60 10.32 7.52
C MET A 423 0.28 9.77 6.13
N ILE A 424 -0.39 10.55 5.27
CA ILE A 424 -0.62 10.19 3.86
C ILE A 424 0.71 10.07 3.09
N GLU A 425 1.72 10.86 3.44
CA GLU A 425 3.06 10.75 2.83
C GLU A 425 3.78 9.46 3.27
N GLU A 426 3.55 8.99 4.51
CA GLU A 426 4.14 7.76 5.03
C GLU A 426 3.44 6.49 4.52
N ASP A 427 2.12 6.56 4.29
CA ASP A 427 1.31 5.39 3.94
C ASP A 427 0.35 5.67 2.78
N PRO A 428 0.61 5.11 1.61
CA PRO A 428 -0.22 5.30 0.42
C PRO A 428 -1.58 4.58 0.51
N THR A 429 -1.78 3.70 1.48
CA THR A 429 -3.05 2.98 1.73
C THR A 429 -3.91 3.68 2.78
N PHE A 430 -3.47 4.83 3.27
CA PHE A 430 -4.24 5.72 4.11
C PHE A 430 -4.72 6.93 3.31
N SER A 431 -5.98 7.29 3.44
CA SER A 431 -6.53 8.46 2.76
C SER A 431 -7.51 9.24 3.65
N VAL A 432 -7.69 10.51 3.30
CA VAL A 432 -8.62 11.41 4.00
C VAL A 432 -9.54 12.04 2.98
N THR A 433 -10.84 11.95 3.22
CA THR A 433 -11.86 12.59 2.40
C THR A 433 -12.67 13.57 3.23
N ARG A 434 -13.11 14.66 2.60
CA ARG A 434 -14.08 15.57 3.20
C ARG A 434 -15.37 15.49 2.40
N ASP A 435 -16.40 14.91 3.02
CA ASP A 435 -17.71 14.80 2.38
C ASP A 435 -18.42 16.16 2.45
N ALA A 436 -18.72 16.73 1.28
CA ALA A 436 -19.38 18.03 1.17
C ALA A 436 -20.85 17.98 1.61
N THR A 437 -21.49 16.80 1.58
CA THR A 437 -22.89 16.61 1.94
C THR A 437 -23.09 16.45 3.44
N THR A 438 -22.26 15.61 4.06
CA THR A 438 -22.33 15.32 5.50
C THR A 438 -21.47 16.28 6.33
N HIS A 439 -20.62 17.07 5.67
CA HIS A 439 -19.61 17.96 6.27
C HIS A 439 -18.66 17.25 7.24
N GLU A 440 -18.45 15.95 7.02
CA GLU A 440 -17.55 15.13 7.83
C GLU A 440 -16.18 15.01 7.17
N THR A 441 -15.14 14.96 8.00
CA THR A 441 -13.82 14.51 7.60
C THR A 441 -13.74 13.01 7.93
N VAL A 442 -13.54 12.20 6.90
CA VAL A 442 -13.47 10.74 7.02
C VAL A 442 -12.05 10.28 6.70
N ILE A 443 -11.45 9.53 7.61
CA ILE A 443 -10.20 8.82 7.40
C ILE A 443 -10.51 7.40 6.93
N HIS A 444 -9.74 6.92 5.94
CA HIS A 444 -9.89 5.59 5.37
C HIS A 444 -8.60 4.81 5.50
N GLY A 445 -8.69 3.54 5.87
CA GLY A 445 -7.59 2.59 5.99
C GLY A 445 -7.97 1.20 5.52
N LEU A 446 -7.03 0.27 5.55
CA LEU A 446 -7.24 -1.11 5.11
C LEU A 446 -8.08 -1.93 6.10
N GLY A 447 -8.06 -1.57 7.39
CA GLY A 447 -8.80 -2.27 8.44
C GLY A 447 -8.84 -1.47 9.74
N ASP A 448 -9.49 -2.07 10.76
CA ASP A 448 -9.68 -1.43 12.07
C ASP A 448 -8.36 -1.16 12.80
N LEU A 449 -7.42 -2.11 12.74
CA LEU A 449 -6.12 -1.94 13.39
C LEU A 449 -5.31 -0.84 12.71
N HIS A 450 -5.35 -0.75 11.38
CA HIS A 450 -4.70 0.33 10.65
C HIS A 450 -5.18 1.70 11.13
N LEU A 451 -6.51 1.92 11.18
CA LEU A 451 -7.08 3.19 11.63
C LEU A 451 -6.80 3.47 13.11
N ARG A 452 -6.76 2.42 13.96
CA ARG A 452 -6.37 2.55 15.38
C ARG A 452 -4.94 3.06 15.51
N VAL A 453 -3.98 2.49 14.79
CA VAL A 453 -2.59 2.94 14.78
C VAL A 453 -2.46 4.39 14.28
N ILE A 454 -3.24 4.79 13.27
CA ILE A 454 -3.30 6.19 12.83
C ILE A 454 -3.77 7.12 13.96
N LEU A 455 -4.82 6.74 14.71
CA LEU A 455 -5.32 7.52 15.84
C LEU A 455 -4.31 7.58 17.00
N GLU A 456 -3.60 6.50 17.27
CA GLU A 456 -2.50 6.45 18.25
C GLU A 456 -1.36 7.39 17.84
N LYS A 457 -0.95 7.38 16.58
CA LYS A 457 0.05 8.33 16.05
C LYS A 457 -0.41 9.79 16.20
N LEU A 458 -1.69 10.11 15.89
CA LEU A 458 -2.24 11.45 16.09
C LEU A 458 -2.07 11.91 17.53
N LYS A 459 -2.40 11.02 18.49
CA LYS A 459 -2.31 11.31 19.91
C LYS A 459 -0.87 11.38 20.39
N ASN A 460 -0.04 10.36 20.10
CA ASN A 460 1.26 10.18 20.72
C ASN A 460 2.34 11.06 20.06
N ARG A 461 2.34 11.16 18.71
CA ARG A 461 3.36 11.92 17.98
C ARG A 461 2.99 13.38 17.75
N TYR A 462 1.71 13.65 17.48
CA TYR A 462 1.25 15.00 17.13
C TYR A 462 0.51 15.72 18.26
N ASN A 463 0.28 15.01 19.40
CA ASN A 463 -0.43 15.53 20.58
C ASN A 463 -1.80 16.13 20.20
N VAL A 464 -2.55 15.41 19.37
CA VAL A 464 -3.89 15.77 18.90
C VAL A 464 -4.86 14.63 19.17
N GLU A 465 -5.99 14.94 19.82
CA GLU A 465 -7.04 13.98 20.07
C GLU A 465 -8.28 14.29 19.23
N VAL A 466 -8.86 13.25 18.66
CA VAL A 466 -10.10 13.32 17.88
C VAL A 466 -11.18 12.43 18.48
N GLU A 467 -12.43 12.79 18.24
CA GLU A 467 -13.60 11.92 18.44
C GLU A 467 -13.86 11.18 17.14
N THR A 468 -14.19 9.91 17.24
CA THR A 468 -14.47 9.04 16.10
C THR A 468 -15.89 8.53 16.13
N LYS A 469 -16.49 8.38 14.95
CA LYS A 469 -17.80 7.76 14.76
C LYS A 469 -17.88 7.11 13.38
N PRO A 470 -18.82 6.18 13.15
CA PRO A 470 -19.09 5.70 11.80
C PRO A 470 -19.46 6.87 10.88
N PRO A 471 -18.97 6.90 9.63
CA PRO A 471 -19.33 7.93 8.67
C PRO A 471 -20.83 7.94 8.43
N LYS A 472 -21.43 9.12 8.29
CA LYS A 472 -22.82 9.22 7.89
C LYS A 472 -23.00 8.76 6.46
N ILE A 473 -24.11 8.08 6.22
CA ILE A 473 -24.52 7.70 4.87
C ILE A 473 -25.01 8.97 4.14
N ALA A 474 -24.48 9.23 2.96
CA ALA A 474 -24.83 10.39 2.14
C ALA A 474 -26.18 10.13 1.42
N TYR A 475 -27.28 10.10 2.19
CA TYR A 475 -28.61 10.01 1.63
C TYR A 475 -28.93 11.21 0.74
N ARG A 476 -29.87 11.03 -0.19
CA ARG A 476 -30.46 12.06 -1.02
C ARG A 476 -31.97 12.01 -0.91
N GLU A 477 -32.63 13.11 -1.28
CA GLU A 477 -34.07 13.16 -1.38
C GLU A 477 -34.50 13.33 -2.85
N THR A 478 -35.64 12.76 -3.25
CA THR A 478 -36.22 12.99 -4.56
C THR A 478 -37.74 12.83 -4.51
N ILE A 479 -38.40 13.03 -5.63
CA ILE A 479 -39.86 12.89 -5.78
C ILE A 479 -40.20 11.78 -6.76
N GLN A 480 -41.37 11.16 -6.59
CA GLN A 480 -41.87 10.10 -7.46
C GLN A 480 -43.05 10.53 -8.35
N ALA A 481 -43.65 11.69 -8.10
CA ALA A 481 -44.83 12.16 -8.81
C ALA A 481 -44.73 13.65 -9.16
N LYS A 482 -45.50 14.06 -10.17
CA LYS A 482 -45.68 15.50 -10.47
C LYS A 482 -46.62 16.11 -9.46
N ALA A 483 -46.32 17.34 -9.04
CA ALA A 483 -47.20 18.09 -8.16
C ALA A 483 -47.05 19.60 -8.36
N GLU A 484 -48.07 20.33 -7.95
CA GLU A 484 -48.07 21.80 -8.00
C GLU A 484 -47.99 22.36 -6.59
N GLY A 485 -47.21 23.43 -6.46
CA GLY A 485 -47.05 24.16 -5.23
C GLY A 485 -47.23 25.65 -5.37
N HIS A 486 -47.70 26.26 -4.30
CA HIS A 486 -48.01 27.67 -4.24
C HIS A 486 -47.59 28.27 -2.90
N HIS A 487 -47.03 29.48 -2.95
CA HIS A 487 -46.84 30.24 -1.73
C HIS A 487 -46.91 31.76 -2.00
N ARG A 488 -47.64 32.42 -1.11
CA ARG A 488 -47.76 33.88 -1.08
C ARG A 488 -47.00 34.41 0.14
N HIS A 489 -45.89 35.06 -0.11
CA HIS A 489 -45.15 35.77 0.92
C HIS A 489 -45.66 37.21 1.03
N LYS A 490 -46.21 37.58 2.19
CA LYS A 490 -46.62 38.93 2.53
C LYS A 490 -46.15 39.28 3.93
N LYS A 491 -45.34 40.33 4.07
CA LYS A 491 -44.84 40.81 5.37
C LYS A 491 -45.00 42.34 5.39
N GLN A 492 -45.70 42.88 6.38
CA GLN A 492 -45.85 44.29 6.65
C GLN A 492 -45.48 44.54 8.12
N THR A 493 -44.30 45.02 8.40
CA THR A 493 -43.83 45.37 9.77
C THR A 493 -43.12 46.70 9.67
N GLY A 494 -43.78 47.80 10.00
CA GLY A 494 -43.19 49.12 10.32
C GLY A 494 -42.18 49.72 9.34
N GLY A 495 -42.21 49.33 8.05
CA GLY A 495 -41.27 49.80 7.01
C GLY A 495 -41.75 49.35 5.61
N ALA A 496 -40.82 49.35 4.62
CA ALA A 496 -41.15 48.88 3.27
C ALA A 496 -41.62 47.43 3.28
N GLY A 497 -42.84 47.15 2.75
CA GLY A 497 -43.44 45.85 2.70
C GLY A 497 -42.64 44.81 1.87
N GLN A 498 -42.94 43.53 2.05
CA GLN A 498 -42.40 42.47 1.23
C GLN A 498 -43.58 41.68 0.65
N PHE A 499 -43.63 41.56 -0.68
CA PHE A 499 -44.68 40.83 -1.37
C PHE A 499 -44.11 40.00 -2.52
N GLY A 500 -44.51 38.75 -2.64
CA GLY A 500 -44.19 37.86 -3.74
C GLY A 500 -45.08 36.62 -3.70
N GLU A 501 -45.68 36.27 -4.79
CA GLU A 501 -46.51 35.06 -4.91
C GLU A 501 -46.00 34.23 -6.07
N VAL A 502 -45.82 32.95 -5.86
CA VAL A 502 -45.24 32.01 -6.82
C VAL A 502 -46.05 30.75 -6.90
N PHE A 503 -46.39 30.34 -8.12
CA PHE A 503 -46.94 29.06 -8.47
C PHE A 503 -45.93 28.31 -9.30
N LEU A 504 -45.65 27.07 -8.92
CA LEU A 504 -44.70 26.21 -9.62
C LEU A 504 -45.16 24.78 -9.66
N ARG A 505 -44.57 24.02 -10.58
CA ARG A 505 -44.76 22.58 -10.75
C ARG A 505 -43.43 21.89 -10.57
N VAL A 506 -43.44 20.74 -9.88
CA VAL A 506 -42.30 19.84 -9.77
C VAL A 506 -42.59 18.54 -10.53
N GLU A 507 -41.56 18.01 -11.20
CA GLU A 507 -41.61 16.76 -11.94
C GLU A 507 -40.35 15.94 -11.64
N PRO A 508 -40.47 14.60 -11.47
CA PRO A 508 -39.29 13.75 -11.32
C PRO A 508 -38.51 13.67 -12.63
N LEU A 509 -37.17 13.69 -12.51
CA LEU A 509 -36.23 13.44 -13.60
C LEU A 509 -35.63 12.03 -13.49
N PRO A 510 -35.07 11.49 -14.59
CA PRO A 510 -34.27 10.27 -14.51
C PRO A 510 -33.15 10.38 -13.51
N ALA A 511 -32.79 9.26 -12.86
CA ALA A 511 -31.72 9.19 -11.86
C ALA A 511 -30.39 9.74 -12.42
N GLY A 512 -29.72 10.61 -11.66
CA GLY A 512 -28.46 11.23 -12.03
C GLY A 512 -28.55 12.45 -12.95
N THR A 513 -29.76 12.93 -13.29
CA THR A 513 -29.95 14.15 -14.10
C THR A 513 -29.69 15.42 -13.30
N GLY A 514 -29.91 15.38 -11.99
CA GLY A 514 -29.68 16.51 -11.09
C GLY A 514 -30.88 17.46 -11.01
N PHE A 515 -30.71 18.72 -11.41
CA PHE A 515 -31.74 19.76 -11.26
C PHE A 515 -31.96 20.51 -12.56
N GLU A 516 -33.23 20.62 -12.98
CA GLU A 516 -33.66 21.47 -14.11
C GLU A 516 -34.60 22.57 -13.62
N PHE A 517 -34.40 23.79 -14.13
CA PHE A 517 -35.27 24.91 -13.88
C PHE A 517 -35.86 25.46 -15.20
N SER A 518 -37.15 25.68 -15.27
CA SER A 518 -37.78 26.37 -16.40
C SER A 518 -38.69 27.51 -15.95
N ASN A 519 -38.68 28.57 -16.76
CA ASN A 519 -39.58 29.71 -16.59
C ASN A 519 -40.68 29.67 -17.65
N ASP A 520 -41.84 29.26 -17.22
CA ASP A 520 -43.07 29.14 -18.07
C ASP A 520 -44.08 30.26 -17.77
N VAL A 521 -43.63 31.33 -17.12
CA VAL A 521 -44.50 32.47 -16.77
C VAL A 521 -44.95 33.22 -18.02
N PHE A 522 -46.27 33.32 -18.21
CA PHE A 522 -46.88 34.04 -19.33
C PHE A 522 -47.47 35.40 -18.91
N GLY A 523 -47.46 36.38 -19.83
CA GLY A 523 -48.18 37.64 -19.64
C GLY A 523 -47.57 38.63 -18.61
N GLY A 524 -46.31 38.39 -18.13
CA GLY A 524 -45.65 39.31 -17.21
C GLY A 524 -46.17 39.26 -15.76
N ALA A 525 -46.84 38.15 -15.36
CA ALA A 525 -47.32 37.98 -14.01
C ALA A 525 -46.24 38.11 -12.94
N ILE A 526 -45.01 37.67 -13.26
CA ILE A 526 -43.80 37.95 -12.49
C ILE A 526 -42.81 38.68 -13.39
N PRO A 527 -42.32 39.89 -13.04
CA PRO A 527 -41.26 40.55 -13.78
C PRO A 527 -39.99 39.70 -13.88
N GLY A 528 -39.37 39.64 -15.06
CA GLY A 528 -38.24 38.75 -15.35
C GLY A 528 -37.04 38.93 -14.40
N GLN A 529 -36.85 40.12 -13.82
CA GLN A 529 -35.81 40.37 -12.82
C GLN A 529 -35.96 39.55 -11.53
N PHE A 530 -37.15 39.01 -11.19
CA PHE A 530 -37.39 38.25 -9.99
C PHE A 530 -37.27 36.73 -10.21
N ILE A 531 -37.20 36.25 -11.45
CA ILE A 531 -37.07 34.82 -11.76
C ILE A 531 -35.76 34.21 -11.18
N PRO A 532 -34.60 34.89 -11.28
CA PRO A 532 -33.37 34.39 -10.63
C PRO A 532 -33.50 34.31 -9.11
N ALA A 533 -34.28 35.20 -8.49
CA ALA A 533 -34.51 35.19 -7.05
C ALA A 533 -35.36 33.96 -6.63
N ILE A 534 -36.37 33.58 -7.44
CA ILE A 534 -37.18 32.37 -7.23
C ILE A 534 -36.28 31.13 -7.34
N GLU A 535 -35.49 31.01 -8.41
CA GLU A 535 -34.54 29.92 -8.59
C GLU A 535 -33.55 29.81 -7.42
N LYS A 536 -32.99 30.93 -6.96
CA LYS A 536 -32.11 30.96 -5.79
C LYS A 536 -32.79 30.39 -4.53
N GLY A 537 -34.06 30.73 -4.31
CA GLY A 537 -34.86 30.21 -3.20
C GLY A 537 -35.08 28.71 -3.31
N ILE A 538 -35.34 28.19 -4.52
CA ILE A 538 -35.48 26.76 -4.81
C ILE A 538 -34.14 26.03 -4.57
N ARG A 539 -33.04 26.54 -5.09
CA ARG A 539 -31.70 25.95 -4.87
C ARG A 539 -31.34 25.85 -3.39
N GLN A 540 -31.69 26.84 -2.59
CA GLN A 540 -31.52 26.77 -1.14
C GLN A 540 -32.32 25.64 -0.49
N ALA A 541 -33.54 25.36 -0.99
CA ALA A 541 -34.33 24.24 -0.51
C ALA A 541 -33.75 22.89 -0.96
N LEU A 542 -33.23 22.81 -2.19
CA LEU A 542 -32.56 21.62 -2.71
C LEU A 542 -31.32 21.26 -1.88
N GLU A 543 -30.52 22.24 -1.50
CA GLU A 543 -29.32 22.01 -0.68
C GLU A 543 -29.67 21.61 0.77
N GLN A 544 -30.73 22.22 1.35
CA GLN A 544 -31.11 22.00 2.73
C GLN A 544 -31.90 20.70 2.94
N GLY A 545 -32.50 20.15 1.85
CA GLY A 545 -33.43 19.04 1.96
C GLY A 545 -34.79 19.45 2.55
N ALA A 546 -35.73 18.55 2.52
CA ALA A 546 -37.07 18.82 2.97
C ALA A 546 -37.71 17.68 3.80
N LEU A 547 -37.44 16.40 3.46
CA LEU A 547 -38.02 15.24 4.12
C LEU A 547 -37.22 14.87 5.39
N ALA A 548 -35.91 14.76 5.27
CA ALA A 548 -34.99 14.36 6.35
C ALA A 548 -33.75 15.26 6.45
N GLY A 549 -33.68 16.34 5.65
CA GLY A 549 -32.58 17.27 5.64
C GLY A 549 -31.42 16.88 4.75
N TYR A 550 -31.62 15.96 3.80
CA TYR A 550 -30.62 15.57 2.81
C TYR A 550 -30.85 16.32 1.49
N PRO A 551 -29.78 16.64 0.74
CA PRO A 551 -29.92 17.35 -0.53
C PRO A 551 -30.88 16.64 -1.50
N ILE A 552 -31.73 17.45 -2.17
CA ILE A 552 -32.71 16.98 -3.13
C ILE A 552 -32.06 16.92 -4.51
N GLN A 553 -32.31 15.85 -5.27
CA GLN A 553 -31.83 15.66 -6.65
C GLN A 553 -32.90 15.10 -7.57
N ASP A 554 -32.60 15.13 -8.88
CA ASP A 554 -33.44 14.55 -9.94
C ASP A 554 -34.85 15.15 -9.98
N VAL A 555 -34.93 16.49 -9.89
CA VAL A 555 -36.17 17.26 -9.87
C VAL A 555 -36.14 18.38 -10.91
N LYS A 556 -37.15 18.46 -11.75
CA LYS A 556 -37.44 19.60 -12.59
C LYS A 556 -38.46 20.51 -11.92
N VAL A 557 -38.19 21.82 -11.95
CA VAL A 557 -39.10 22.83 -11.42
C VAL A 557 -39.45 23.84 -12.50
N SER A 558 -40.73 23.97 -12.78
CA SER A 558 -41.27 24.94 -13.73
C SER A 558 -42.11 25.99 -13.00
N VAL A 559 -41.71 27.25 -13.08
CA VAL A 559 -42.50 28.38 -12.54
C VAL A 559 -43.43 28.84 -13.64
N TYR A 560 -44.75 28.73 -13.42
CA TYR A 560 -45.74 29.03 -14.46
C TYR A 560 -46.66 30.22 -14.19
N ASP A 561 -46.79 30.66 -12.92
CA ASP A 561 -47.62 31.84 -12.59
C ASP A 561 -47.15 32.48 -11.27
N GLY A 562 -47.65 33.66 -10.99
CA GLY A 562 -47.40 34.41 -9.75
C GLY A 562 -48.01 35.78 -9.73
N LYS A 563 -47.74 36.53 -8.65
CA LYS A 563 -48.14 37.93 -8.52
C LYS A 563 -47.03 38.77 -7.90
N HIS A 564 -46.87 39.98 -8.41
CA HIS A 564 -46.03 41.00 -7.84
C HIS A 564 -46.82 42.24 -7.39
N HIS A 565 -46.26 43.01 -6.51
CA HIS A 565 -46.77 44.31 -6.09
C HIS A 565 -45.80 45.39 -6.54
N PRO A 566 -46.30 46.49 -7.20
CA PRO A 566 -45.41 47.48 -7.80
C PRO A 566 -44.43 48.13 -6.83
N VAL A 567 -44.77 48.23 -5.54
CA VAL A 567 -43.94 48.92 -4.51
C VAL A 567 -43.29 47.92 -3.54
N ASP A 568 -43.98 46.85 -3.15
CA ASP A 568 -43.54 45.94 -2.06
C ASP A 568 -42.80 44.70 -2.56
N SER A 569 -42.72 44.48 -3.88
CA SER A 569 -41.99 43.33 -4.43
C SER A 569 -40.49 43.54 -4.40
N LYS A 570 -39.78 42.63 -3.74
CA LYS A 570 -38.30 42.62 -3.59
C LYS A 570 -37.79 41.22 -3.81
N GLU A 571 -36.52 41.10 -4.18
CA GLU A 571 -35.85 39.80 -4.36
C GLU A 571 -36.04 38.85 -3.16
N VAL A 572 -35.86 39.37 -1.94
CA VAL A 572 -36.02 38.58 -0.70
C VAL A 572 -37.42 37.95 -0.56
N ALA A 573 -38.45 38.66 -1.04
CA ALA A 573 -39.82 38.12 -1.02
C ALA A 573 -40.01 36.96 -1.99
N PHE A 574 -39.40 37.05 -3.19
CA PHE A 574 -39.43 35.98 -4.19
C PHE A 574 -38.52 34.82 -3.86
N ILE A 575 -37.38 35.03 -3.21
CA ILE A 575 -36.55 33.95 -2.65
C ILE A 575 -37.37 33.12 -1.66
N THR A 576 -38.06 33.82 -0.72
CA THR A 576 -38.91 33.14 0.28
C THR A 576 -40.13 32.48 -0.33
N ALA A 577 -40.78 33.12 -1.28
CA ALA A 577 -41.95 32.59 -1.96
C ALA A 577 -41.60 31.38 -2.80
N GLY A 578 -40.52 31.41 -3.58
CA GLY A 578 -40.01 30.30 -4.38
C GLY A 578 -39.62 29.10 -3.53
N LYS A 579 -38.87 29.33 -2.47
CA LYS A 579 -38.48 28.28 -1.52
C LYS A 579 -39.70 27.57 -0.93
N LYS A 580 -40.70 28.31 -0.43
CA LYS A 580 -41.86 27.76 0.23
C LYS A 580 -42.87 27.11 -0.76
N ALA A 581 -43.02 27.67 -1.97
CA ALA A 581 -43.80 27.08 -3.01
C ALA A 581 -43.22 25.72 -3.48
N PHE A 582 -41.88 25.64 -3.60
CA PHE A 582 -41.18 24.41 -3.88
C PHE A 582 -41.42 23.34 -2.79
N LEU A 583 -41.26 23.71 -1.53
CA LEU A 583 -41.52 22.79 -0.42
C LEU A 583 -42.96 22.29 -0.39
N ASP A 584 -43.94 23.15 -0.68
CA ASP A 584 -45.35 22.77 -0.78
C ASP A 584 -45.59 21.75 -1.92
N ALA A 585 -44.97 21.96 -3.09
CA ALA A 585 -45.03 21.01 -4.19
C ALA A 585 -44.29 19.70 -3.85
N PHE A 586 -43.13 19.79 -3.26
CA PHE A 586 -42.28 18.64 -2.92
C PHE A 586 -43.01 17.63 -2.02
N PHE A 587 -43.65 18.12 -0.94
CA PHE A 587 -44.40 17.23 -0.04
C PHE A 587 -45.61 16.58 -0.69
N LYS A 588 -46.19 17.19 -1.73
CA LYS A 588 -47.30 16.61 -2.51
C LYS A 588 -46.85 15.61 -3.56
N ALA A 589 -45.56 15.69 -3.95
CA ALA A 589 -44.96 14.91 -5.04
C ALA A 589 -44.46 13.51 -4.62
N LYS A 590 -44.92 12.96 -3.49
CA LYS A 590 -44.49 11.67 -2.93
C LYS A 590 -42.94 11.62 -2.75
N PRO A 591 -42.39 12.40 -1.82
CA PRO A 591 -40.97 12.42 -1.59
C PRO A 591 -40.46 11.09 -1.00
N VAL A 592 -39.23 10.70 -1.41
CA VAL A 592 -38.55 9.48 -0.95
C VAL A 592 -37.07 9.79 -0.67
N LEU A 593 -36.48 8.97 0.22
CA LEU A 593 -35.05 8.93 0.43
C LEU A 593 -34.39 7.98 -0.57
N LEU A 594 -33.24 8.38 -1.07
CA LEU A 594 -32.36 7.56 -1.90
C LEU A 594 -31.13 7.16 -1.09
N GLU A 595 -30.79 5.90 -1.13
CA GLU A 595 -29.56 5.34 -0.59
C GLU A 595 -28.47 5.31 -1.67
N PRO A 596 -27.19 5.54 -1.32
CA PRO A 596 -26.09 5.38 -2.26
C PRO A 596 -25.92 3.90 -2.62
N MET A 597 -25.84 3.61 -3.92
CA MET A 597 -25.47 2.28 -4.43
C MET A 597 -23.97 2.22 -4.63
N VAL A 598 -23.36 1.10 -4.23
CA VAL A 598 -21.93 0.84 -4.37
C VAL A 598 -21.70 -0.45 -5.17
N ASN A 599 -20.61 -0.48 -5.94
CA ASN A 599 -20.11 -1.71 -6.54
C ASN A 599 -19.14 -2.36 -5.57
N ILE A 600 -19.38 -3.62 -5.23
CA ILE A 600 -18.51 -4.41 -4.35
C ILE A 600 -17.78 -5.45 -5.21
N GLU A 601 -16.47 -5.51 -5.05
CA GLU A 601 -15.61 -6.56 -5.60
C GLU A 601 -15.05 -7.37 -4.43
N VAL A 602 -15.33 -8.67 -4.41
CA VAL A 602 -14.87 -9.59 -3.36
C VAL A 602 -13.95 -10.62 -3.99
N THR A 603 -12.68 -10.60 -3.62
CA THR A 603 -11.68 -11.54 -4.09
C THR A 603 -11.44 -12.61 -3.03
N VAL A 604 -11.67 -13.88 -3.38
CA VAL A 604 -11.52 -15.02 -2.48
C VAL A 604 -10.84 -16.19 -3.19
N PRO A 605 -10.17 -17.10 -2.46
CA PRO A 605 -9.74 -18.37 -3.02
C PRO A 605 -10.91 -19.19 -3.57
N ASN A 606 -10.67 -19.94 -4.65
CA ASN A 606 -11.70 -20.72 -5.33
C ASN A 606 -12.50 -21.64 -4.41
N ALA A 607 -11.85 -22.18 -3.36
CA ALA A 607 -12.50 -23.03 -2.37
C ALA A 607 -13.68 -22.38 -1.62
N TYR A 608 -13.68 -21.05 -1.48
CA TYR A 608 -14.71 -20.28 -0.76
C TYR A 608 -15.70 -19.56 -1.69
N MET A 609 -15.55 -19.69 -3.01
CA MET A 609 -16.37 -18.96 -3.98
C MET A 609 -17.87 -19.30 -3.82
N GLY A 610 -18.19 -20.58 -3.57
CA GLY A 610 -19.58 -21.03 -3.40
C GLY A 610 -20.25 -20.41 -2.18
N ASP A 611 -19.58 -20.40 -1.04
CA ASP A 611 -20.08 -19.87 0.22
C ASP A 611 -20.30 -18.35 0.13
N ILE A 612 -19.30 -17.62 -0.36
CA ILE A 612 -19.38 -16.15 -0.53
C ILE A 612 -20.46 -15.76 -1.54
N THR A 613 -20.59 -16.51 -2.65
CA THR A 613 -21.65 -16.23 -3.64
C THR A 613 -23.04 -16.46 -3.04
N GLY A 614 -23.17 -17.49 -2.21
CA GLY A 614 -24.39 -17.78 -1.45
C GLY A 614 -24.76 -16.63 -0.51
N ASP A 615 -23.82 -16.16 0.30
CA ASP A 615 -24.01 -15.06 1.26
C ASP A 615 -24.35 -13.73 0.57
N LEU A 616 -23.73 -13.42 -0.57
CA LEU A 616 -24.00 -12.19 -1.34
C LEU A 616 -25.37 -12.22 -2.07
N SER A 617 -25.94 -13.40 -2.29
CA SER A 617 -27.21 -13.58 -2.98
C SER A 617 -28.42 -13.59 -2.05
N GLY A 618 -28.23 -13.82 -0.74
CA GLY A 618 -29.23 -13.84 0.32
C GLY A 618 -29.44 -12.48 0.92
#